data_303785e2e0bf6c6d7b657aa1b58d91a9
#
_entry.id   303785e2e0bf6c6d7b657aa1b58d91a9
#
_cell.length_a   1.000
_cell.length_b   1.000
_cell.length_c   1.000
_cell.angle_alpha   90.00
_cell.angle_beta   90.00
_cell.angle_gamma   90.00
#
_symmetry.space_group_name_H-M   'P 1'
#
loop_
_entity.id
_entity.type
_entity.pdbx_description
1 polymer ?
#
loop_
_entity_poly.entity_id
_entity_poly.type
_entity_poly.pdbx_seq_one_letter_code
_entity_poly.pdbx_strand_id
1 'polypeptide(L)'
;MTARLALALLTLPLAAAQPGGPDGVALGAEAATAMRSLWNASVAAHTELVACLASTVDGDTLRITRVQPLTTGADSMAVSAQSSLETCGPPAWQGTVHTHIALTADQRPYALFSGADRGIMLMWWQRWKSDGTFCLLYAQDQAHCEIDGSRVLILPTIKY
;
A
#
# COMPACT_ATOMS: atom_id res chain seq x y z
N MET A 1 40.38 -53.79 23.17
CA MET A 1 40.20 -52.65 22.22
C MET A 1 38.76 -52.27 22.23
N THR A 2 38.38 -51.24 22.95
CA THR A 2 37.00 -50.76 23.07
C THR A 2 36.82 -49.48 22.25
N ALA A 3 36.10 -49.58 21.16
CA ALA A 3 35.74 -48.44 20.32
C ALA A 3 34.63 -47.61 20.95
N ARG A 4 34.90 -46.33 21.25
CA ARG A 4 33.92 -45.36 21.73
C ARG A 4 33.28 -44.71 20.49
N LEU A 5 31.99 -44.99 20.27
CA LEU A 5 31.17 -44.21 19.31
C LEU A 5 30.88 -42.84 19.93
N ALA A 6 31.37 -41.77 19.32
CA ALA A 6 30.98 -40.40 19.62
C ALA A 6 29.70 -40.06 18.84
N LEU A 7 28.62 -39.83 19.56
CA LEU A 7 27.36 -39.37 19.02
C LEU A 7 27.43 -37.85 18.83
N ALA A 8 27.58 -37.37 17.56
CA ALA A 8 27.52 -35.95 17.27
C ALA A 8 26.06 -35.50 17.22
N LEU A 9 25.65 -34.71 18.22
CA LEU A 9 24.36 -34.01 18.20
C LEU A 9 24.42 -32.88 17.16
N LEU A 10 23.75 -33.05 16.02
CA LEU A 10 23.47 -31.98 15.09
C LEU A 10 22.42 -31.05 15.71
N THR A 11 22.85 -29.90 16.21
CA THR A 11 21.94 -28.80 16.56
C THR A 11 21.51 -28.11 15.25
N LEU A 12 20.28 -28.40 14.80
CA LEU A 12 19.63 -27.63 13.74
C LEU A 12 19.40 -26.18 14.26
N PRO A 13 19.82 -25.15 13.52
CA PRO A 13 19.47 -23.79 13.89
C PRO A 13 17.95 -23.65 13.82
N LEU A 14 17.31 -23.24 14.92
CA LEU A 14 15.94 -22.74 14.88
C LEU A 14 15.95 -21.54 13.91
N ALA A 15 15.30 -21.69 12.78
CA ALA A 15 14.99 -20.56 11.93
C ALA A 15 14.17 -19.58 12.78
N ALA A 16 14.75 -18.43 13.10
CA ALA A 16 14.01 -17.35 13.74
C ALA A 16 12.84 -17.01 12.81
N ALA A 17 11.60 -17.13 13.31
CA ALA A 17 10.44 -16.69 12.58
C ALA A 17 10.68 -15.22 12.21
N GLN A 18 10.66 -14.91 10.92
CA GLN A 18 10.75 -13.51 10.48
C GLN A 18 9.53 -12.79 11.06
N PRO A 19 9.71 -11.62 11.67
CA PRO A 19 8.58 -10.87 12.18
C PRO A 19 7.56 -10.70 11.06
N GLY A 20 6.33 -11.07 11.28
CA GLY A 20 5.21 -10.81 10.41
C GLY A 20 5.17 -9.30 10.11
N GLY A 21 4.73 -8.91 8.91
CA GLY A 21 4.47 -7.49 8.65
C GLY A 21 3.31 -6.99 9.53
N PRO A 22 2.97 -5.69 9.42
CA PRO A 22 1.84 -5.15 10.16
C PRO A 22 0.55 -5.91 9.80
N ASP A 23 -0.26 -6.19 10.80
CA ASP A 23 -1.57 -6.83 10.69
C ASP A 23 -2.72 -5.84 10.99
N GLY A 24 -2.39 -4.60 11.38
CA GLY A 24 -3.31 -3.51 11.61
C GLY A 24 -2.95 -2.24 10.85
N VAL A 25 -3.96 -1.36 10.67
CA VAL A 25 -3.78 -0.03 10.08
C VAL A 25 -4.37 1.03 11.01
N ALA A 26 -3.59 2.06 11.31
CA ALA A 26 -4.02 3.25 12.03
C ALA A 26 -3.96 4.48 11.13
N LEU A 27 -5.05 5.26 11.09
CA LEU A 27 -5.14 6.50 10.33
C LEU A 27 -5.02 7.71 11.26
N GLY A 28 -4.09 8.61 10.94
CA GLY A 28 -4.10 9.95 11.51
C GLY A 28 -5.33 10.75 11.07
N ALA A 29 -5.83 11.64 11.91
CA ALA A 29 -7.03 12.43 11.60
C ALA A 29 -6.88 13.27 10.31
N GLU A 30 -5.69 13.82 10.07
CA GLU A 30 -5.37 14.56 8.84
C GLU A 30 -5.45 13.64 7.60
N ALA A 31 -4.84 12.46 7.67
CA ALA A 31 -4.86 11.49 6.57
C ALA A 31 -6.30 11.03 6.27
N ALA A 32 -7.09 10.73 7.29
CA ALA A 32 -8.50 10.36 7.13
C ALA A 32 -9.32 11.48 6.47
N THR A 33 -9.10 12.74 6.86
CA THR A 33 -9.76 13.89 6.25
C THR A 33 -9.35 14.07 4.80
N ALA A 34 -8.05 13.93 4.49
CA ALA A 34 -7.55 14.03 3.13
C ALA A 34 -8.09 12.90 2.22
N MET A 35 -8.20 11.67 2.72
CA MET A 35 -8.81 10.56 1.99
C MET A 35 -10.28 10.82 1.66
N ARG A 36 -11.08 11.31 2.62
CA ARG A 36 -12.48 11.72 2.37
C ARG A 36 -12.58 12.81 1.31
N SER A 37 -11.71 13.81 1.38
CA SER A 37 -11.67 14.88 0.39
C SER A 37 -11.29 14.39 -0.99
N LEU A 38 -10.31 13.47 -1.09
CA LEU A 38 -9.88 12.84 -2.34
C LEU A 38 -11.03 12.04 -2.97
N TRP A 39 -11.74 11.23 -2.16
CA TRP A 39 -12.91 10.49 -2.61
C TRP A 39 -14.01 11.41 -3.15
N ASN A 40 -14.39 12.42 -2.39
CA ASN A 40 -15.43 13.36 -2.79
C ASN A 40 -15.07 14.11 -4.07
N ALA A 41 -13.82 14.54 -4.21
CA ALA A 41 -13.33 15.19 -5.42
C ALA A 41 -13.36 14.26 -6.63
N SER A 42 -12.96 12.99 -6.46
CA SER A 42 -13.00 11.97 -7.50
C SER A 42 -14.44 11.69 -7.98
N VAL A 43 -15.37 11.54 -7.07
CA VAL A 43 -16.79 11.35 -7.39
C VAL A 43 -17.36 12.57 -8.12
N ALA A 44 -17.07 13.79 -7.65
CA ALA A 44 -17.55 15.01 -8.27
C ALA A 44 -16.98 15.23 -9.68
N ALA A 45 -15.72 14.84 -9.90
CA ALA A 45 -15.05 14.97 -11.19
C ALA A 45 -15.32 13.78 -12.14
N HIS A 46 -15.98 12.72 -11.67
CA HIS A 46 -16.16 11.46 -12.39
C HIS A 46 -14.84 10.88 -12.95
N THR A 47 -13.76 11.01 -12.19
CA THR A 47 -12.43 10.51 -12.57
C THR A 47 -11.69 9.95 -11.36
N GLU A 48 -10.79 9.01 -11.60
CA GLU A 48 -9.91 8.51 -10.55
C GLU A 48 -8.84 9.56 -10.23
N LEU A 49 -8.59 9.75 -8.96
CA LEU A 49 -7.57 10.67 -8.45
C LEU A 49 -6.52 9.90 -7.66
N VAL A 50 -5.31 10.44 -7.65
CA VAL A 50 -4.18 9.88 -6.91
C VAL A 50 -3.60 10.91 -5.95
N ALA A 51 -3.07 10.42 -4.83
CA ALA A 51 -2.35 11.21 -3.83
C ALA A 51 -1.10 10.48 -3.36
N CYS A 52 -0.09 11.23 -2.92
CA CYS A 52 1.04 10.68 -2.19
C CYS A 52 0.63 10.31 -0.77
N LEU A 53 1.22 9.25 -0.25
CA LEU A 53 0.92 8.70 1.06
C LEU A 53 2.19 8.61 1.90
N ALA A 54 2.17 9.18 3.12
CA ALA A 54 3.22 9.00 4.11
C ALA A 54 2.75 8.02 5.18
N SER A 55 3.59 7.01 5.44
CA SER A 55 3.30 5.98 6.42
C SER A 55 4.56 5.52 7.15
N THR A 56 4.37 4.92 8.32
CA THR A 56 5.41 4.26 9.11
C THR A 56 4.86 2.95 9.65
N VAL A 57 5.72 1.98 9.84
CA VAL A 57 5.38 0.75 10.57
C VAL A 57 5.84 0.91 12.00
N ASP A 58 4.91 0.73 12.95
CA ASP A 58 5.15 0.81 14.38
C ASP A 58 4.65 -0.50 15.02
N GLY A 59 5.59 -1.39 15.32
CA GLY A 59 5.28 -2.75 15.76
C GLY A 59 4.54 -3.53 14.67
N ASP A 60 3.32 -3.96 14.98
CA ASP A 60 2.39 -4.68 14.11
C ASP A 60 1.37 -3.76 13.39
N THR A 61 1.55 -2.45 13.47
CA THR A 61 0.61 -1.47 12.94
C THR A 61 1.26 -0.60 11.85
N LEU A 62 0.64 -0.56 10.65
CA LEU A 62 0.92 0.46 9.65
C LEU A 62 0.19 1.74 10.04
N ARG A 63 0.94 2.81 10.31
CA ARG A 63 0.39 4.13 10.62
C ARG A 63 0.47 5.04 9.40
N ILE A 64 -0.68 5.42 8.84
CA ILE A 64 -0.78 6.41 7.76
C ILE A 64 -0.95 7.79 8.39
N THR A 65 0.01 8.67 8.16
CA THR A 65 0.07 9.98 8.84
C THR A 65 -0.36 11.14 7.96
N ARG A 66 -0.08 11.07 6.67
CA ARG A 66 -0.35 12.16 5.73
C ARG A 66 -0.74 11.64 4.35
N VAL A 67 -1.69 12.30 3.73
CA VAL A 67 -2.10 12.09 2.34
C VAL A 67 -2.14 13.46 1.65
N GLN A 68 -1.49 13.58 0.50
CA GLN A 68 -1.45 14.81 -0.28
C GLN A 68 -1.85 14.55 -1.72
N PRO A 69 -2.98 15.09 -2.19
CA PRO A 69 -3.43 14.97 -3.57
C PRO A 69 -2.36 15.46 -4.55
N LEU A 70 -2.18 14.74 -5.64
CA LEU A 70 -1.40 15.21 -6.77
C LEU A 70 -2.25 16.15 -7.61
N THR A 71 -1.74 17.37 -7.81
CA THR A 71 -2.33 18.38 -8.69
C THR A 71 -1.80 18.19 -10.12
N THR A 72 -1.98 17.02 -10.70
CA THR A 72 -1.65 16.82 -12.12
C THR A 72 -2.90 16.99 -12.95
N GLY A 73 -2.73 17.65 -14.12
CA GLY A 73 -3.85 17.86 -15.04
C GLY A 73 -4.63 16.57 -15.29
N ALA A 74 -5.93 16.69 -15.33
CA ALA A 74 -6.96 15.67 -15.25
C ALA A 74 -6.97 14.63 -16.40
N ASP A 75 -5.91 14.46 -17.17
CA ASP A 75 -6.07 13.96 -18.54
C ASP A 75 -5.85 12.47 -18.75
N SER A 76 -5.32 11.72 -17.80
CA SER A 76 -5.40 10.26 -17.86
C SER A 76 -4.85 9.55 -16.61
N MET A 77 -5.35 8.35 -16.31
CA MET A 77 -4.80 7.43 -15.30
C MET A 77 -3.31 7.14 -15.51
N ALA A 78 -2.86 7.05 -16.76
CA ALA A 78 -1.46 6.80 -17.09
C ALA A 78 -0.54 7.97 -16.69
N VAL A 79 -0.98 9.20 -16.91
CA VAL A 79 -0.23 10.40 -16.48
C VAL A 79 -0.19 10.49 -14.96
N SER A 80 -1.29 10.23 -14.29
CA SER A 80 -1.34 10.19 -12.82
C SER A 80 -0.43 9.11 -12.24
N ALA A 81 -0.37 7.94 -12.85
CA ALA A 81 0.48 6.84 -12.42
C ALA A 81 1.98 7.19 -12.54
N GLN A 82 2.41 7.74 -13.66
CA GLN A 82 3.80 8.17 -13.85
C GLN A 82 4.16 9.33 -12.92
N SER A 83 3.29 10.32 -12.80
CA SER A 83 3.49 11.44 -11.87
C SER A 83 3.61 10.98 -10.43
N SER A 84 2.85 9.96 -10.03
CA SER A 84 2.94 9.40 -8.69
C SER A 84 4.29 8.73 -8.42
N LEU A 85 4.85 8.01 -9.39
CA LEU A 85 6.20 7.43 -9.28
C LEU A 85 7.29 8.49 -9.14
N GLU A 86 7.14 9.64 -9.79
CA GLU A 86 8.13 10.70 -9.76
C GLU A 86 8.04 11.55 -8.48
N THR A 87 6.83 11.72 -7.94
CA THR A 87 6.54 12.66 -6.86
C THR A 87 6.42 11.99 -5.50
N CYS A 88 5.86 10.78 -5.44
CA CYS A 88 5.45 10.15 -4.18
C CYS A 88 6.51 9.21 -3.56
N GLY A 89 7.78 9.37 -3.95
CA GLY A 89 8.88 8.50 -3.49
C GLY A 89 9.53 8.92 -2.17
N PRO A 90 10.33 7.98 -1.58
CA PRO A 90 11.13 8.26 -0.40
C PRO A 90 12.10 9.43 -0.59
N PRO A 91 12.49 10.15 0.48
CA PRO A 91 12.11 9.88 1.88
C PRO A 91 10.79 10.53 2.30
N ALA A 92 10.24 11.44 1.51
CA ALA A 92 9.07 12.23 1.89
C ALA A 92 7.77 11.42 1.93
N TRP A 93 7.68 10.39 1.09
CA TRP A 93 6.50 9.57 0.90
C TRP A 93 6.89 8.09 0.86
N GLN A 94 5.99 7.23 1.29
CA GLN A 94 6.17 5.79 1.33
C GLN A 94 5.23 5.06 0.36
N GLY A 95 4.45 5.79 -0.43
CA GLY A 95 3.54 5.18 -1.39
C GLY A 95 2.48 6.13 -1.92
N THR A 96 1.39 5.54 -2.38
CA THR A 96 0.28 6.26 -3.01
C THR A 96 -1.08 5.76 -2.49
N VAL A 97 -2.07 6.63 -2.60
CA VAL A 97 -3.48 6.26 -2.52
C VAL A 97 -4.21 6.78 -3.76
N HIS A 98 -5.08 5.96 -4.34
CA HIS A 98 -5.93 6.38 -5.46
C HIS A 98 -7.37 5.92 -5.27
N THR A 99 -8.27 6.38 -6.11
CA THR A 99 -9.71 6.11 -6.02
C THR A 99 -10.17 5.22 -7.17
N HIS A 100 -11.01 4.24 -6.87
CA HIS A 100 -11.81 3.50 -7.85
C HIS A 100 -13.28 3.87 -7.69
N ILE A 101 -13.77 4.75 -8.55
CA ILE A 101 -15.18 5.17 -8.53
C ILE A 101 -16.06 4.33 -9.45
N ALA A 102 -15.46 3.49 -10.30
CA ALA A 102 -16.19 2.58 -11.17
C ALA A 102 -16.84 1.45 -10.37
N LEU A 103 -17.96 0.98 -10.89
CA LEU A 103 -18.65 -0.18 -10.35
C LEU A 103 -18.53 -1.37 -11.31
N THR A 104 -18.54 -2.57 -10.77
CA THR A 104 -18.68 -3.80 -11.54
C THR A 104 -20.06 -3.87 -12.23
N ALA A 105 -20.24 -4.82 -13.16
CA ALA A 105 -21.55 -5.06 -13.76
C ALA A 105 -22.66 -5.33 -12.72
N ASP A 106 -22.30 -5.92 -11.58
CA ASP A 106 -23.20 -6.18 -10.45
C ASP A 106 -23.36 -4.99 -9.49
N GLN A 107 -22.96 -3.79 -9.90
CA GLN A 107 -23.02 -2.56 -9.09
C GLN A 107 -22.21 -2.62 -7.78
N ARG A 108 -21.17 -3.44 -7.73
CA ARG A 108 -20.26 -3.53 -6.60
C ARG A 108 -19.01 -2.65 -6.83
N PRO A 109 -18.45 -2.02 -5.79
CA PRO A 109 -17.19 -1.31 -5.92
C PRO A 109 -16.04 -2.23 -6.35
N TYR A 110 -15.13 -1.72 -7.19
CA TYR A 110 -13.86 -2.37 -7.46
C TYR A 110 -12.92 -2.16 -6.27
N ALA A 111 -12.91 -3.15 -5.36
CA ALA A 111 -12.16 -3.10 -4.10
C ALA A 111 -10.75 -3.71 -4.18
N LEU A 112 -10.27 -4.04 -5.38
CA LEU A 112 -8.95 -4.66 -5.59
C LEU A 112 -8.15 -3.85 -6.61
N PHE A 113 -6.85 -3.86 -6.45
CA PHE A 113 -5.91 -3.28 -7.41
C PHE A 113 -5.99 -3.96 -8.76
N SER A 114 -6.03 -3.18 -9.83
CA SER A 114 -6.01 -3.64 -11.21
C SER A 114 -4.63 -4.14 -11.63
N GLY A 115 -4.53 -4.76 -12.81
CA GLY A 115 -3.24 -5.12 -13.40
C GLY A 115 -2.34 -3.90 -13.68
N ALA A 116 -2.93 -2.74 -14.01
CA ALA A 116 -2.19 -1.50 -14.20
C ALA A 116 -1.60 -1.00 -12.87
N ASP A 117 -2.36 -1.05 -11.76
CA ASP A 117 -1.88 -0.69 -10.44
C ASP A 117 -0.72 -1.57 -9.99
N ARG A 118 -0.81 -2.88 -10.23
CA ARG A 118 0.28 -3.82 -9.97
C ARG A 118 1.54 -3.49 -10.78
N GLY A 119 1.38 -3.03 -12.00
CA GLY A 119 2.49 -2.53 -12.82
C GLY A 119 3.20 -1.33 -12.17
N ILE A 120 2.45 -0.39 -11.61
CA ILE A 120 3.00 0.78 -10.89
C ILE A 120 3.73 0.36 -9.61
N MET A 121 3.18 -0.58 -8.83
CA MET A 121 3.82 -1.12 -7.63
C MET A 121 5.16 -1.78 -7.97
N LEU A 122 5.22 -2.56 -9.06
CA LEU A 122 6.46 -3.15 -9.56
C LEU A 122 7.48 -2.07 -9.98
N MET A 123 7.04 -1.05 -10.70
CA MET A 123 7.91 0.08 -11.09
C MET A 123 8.41 0.86 -9.87
N TRP A 124 7.59 1.01 -8.83
CA TRP A 124 8.00 1.57 -7.55
C TRP A 124 9.17 0.78 -6.94
N TRP A 125 9.00 -0.53 -6.80
CA TRP A 125 10.05 -1.42 -6.30
C TRP A 125 11.32 -1.35 -7.14
N GLN A 126 11.19 -1.35 -8.46
CA GLN A 126 12.34 -1.25 -9.36
C GLN A 126 13.10 0.07 -9.18
N ARG A 127 12.39 1.16 -8.93
CA ARG A 127 12.98 2.49 -8.79
C ARG A 127 13.59 2.74 -7.41
N TRP A 128 12.86 2.40 -6.36
CA TRP A 128 13.22 2.80 -5.00
C TRP A 128 13.87 1.70 -4.17
N LYS A 129 13.80 0.43 -4.60
CA LYS A 129 14.31 -0.74 -3.89
C LYS A 129 13.82 -0.82 -2.44
N SER A 130 12.63 -0.32 -2.19
CA SER A 130 11.95 -0.32 -0.90
C SER A 130 10.50 -0.71 -1.07
N ASP A 131 9.96 -1.38 -0.05
CA ASP A 131 8.54 -1.69 -0.02
C ASP A 131 7.73 -0.39 0.02
N GLY A 132 6.66 -0.33 -0.77
CA GLY A 132 5.74 0.80 -0.83
C GLY A 132 4.42 0.48 -0.14
N THR A 133 3.75 1.51 0.39
CA THR A 133 2.39 1.42 0.91
C THR A 133 1.41 1.93 -0.14
N PHE A 134 0.50 1.07 -0.58
CA PHE A 134 -0.48 1.41 -1.61
C PHE A 134 -1.88 1.24 -1.05
N CYS A 135 -2.71 2.26 -1.21
CA CYS A 135 -4.11 2.24 -0.78
C CYS A 135 -5.04 2.55 -1.94
N LEU A 136 -6.20 1.91 -1.93
CA LEU A 136 -7.27 2.07 -2.88
C LEU A 136 -8.54 2.48 -2.14
N LEU A 137 -9.06 3.67 -2.42
CA LEU A 137 -10.37 4.10 -1.96
C LEU A 137 -11.43 3.60 -2.94
N TYR A 138 -12.36 2.76 -2.48
CA TYR A 138 -13.37 2.15 -3.35
C TYR A 138 -14.81 2.40 -2.89
N ALA A 139 -14.98 3.07 -1.75
CA ALA A 139 -16.25 3.54 -1.24
C ALA A 139 -16.04 4.81 -0.42
N GLN A 140 -17.11 5.48 -0.04
CA GLN A 140 -17.08 6.76 0.68
C GLN A 140 -16.27 6.71 1.99
N ASP A 141 -16.18 5.54 2.61
CA ASP A 141 -15.54 5.35 3.91
C ASP A 141 -14.68 4.09 3.99
N GLN A 142 -14.33 3.49 2.85
CA GLN A 142 -13.59 2.22 2.83
C GLN A 142 -12.38 2.28 1.92
N ALA A 143 -11.27 1.78 2.42
CA ALA A 143 -10.06 1.60 1.65
C ALA A 143 -9.47 0.19 1.84
N HIS A 144 -8.87 -0.32 0.77
CA HIS A 144 -8.02 -1.48 0.74
C HIS A 144 -6.57 -1.01 0.68
N CYS A 145 -5.73 -1.49 1.56
CA CYS A 145 -4.30 -1.14 1.56
C CYS A 145 -3.42 -2.39 1.50
N GLU A 146 -2.27 -2.24 0.86
CA GLU A 146 -1.23 -3.27 0.79
C GLU A 146 0.15 -2.63 0.99
N ILE A 147 1.08 -3.41 1.51
CA ILE A 147 2.51 -3.14 1.39
C ILE A 147 3.03 -4.05 0.28
N ASP A 148 3.63 -3.48 -0.76
CA ASP A 148 4.13 -4.21 -1.93
C ASP A 148 5.58 -3.83 -2.22
N GLY A 149 6.37 -4.84 -2.61
CA GLY A 149 7.79 -4.68 -2.94
C GLY A 149 8.54 -6.00 -2.88
N SER A 150 9.33 -6.23 -1.85
CA SER A 150 10.02 -7.51 -1.63
C SER A 150 9.05 -8.65 -1.33
N ARG A 151 7.87 -8.33 -0.84
CA ARG A 151 6.73 -9.22 -0.57
C ARG A 151 5.44 -8.42 -0.67
N VAL A 152 4.32 -9.10 -0.84
CA VAL A 152 2.99 -8.50 -0.78
C VAL A 152 2.36 -8.80 0.57
N LEU A 153 1.92 -7.77 1.29
CA LEU A 153 1.17 -7.87 2.54
C LEU A 153 -0.18 -7.17 2.34
N ILE A 154 -1.24 -7.95 2.37
CA ILE A 154 -2.62 -7.44 2.31
C ILE A 154 -3.01 -7.04 3.73
N LEU A 155 -3.44 -5.80 3.90
CA LEU A 155 -3.87 -5.27 5.19
C LEU A 155 -5.38 -5.37 5.37
N PRO A 156 -5.89 -5.36 6.61
CA PRO A 156 -7.33 -5.30 6.84
C PRO A 156 -7.96 -4.08 6.16
N THR A 157 -9.20 -4.23 5.68
CA THR A 157 -9.98 -3.09 5.18
C THR A 157 -10.10 -2.01 6.24
N ILE A 158 -9.77 -0.78 5.88
CA ILE A 158 -9.83 0.37 6.79
C ILE A 158 -11.06 1.22 6.51
N LYS A 159 -11.57 1.85 7.57
CA LYS A 159 -12.55 2.93 7.48
C LYS A 159 -11.86 4.28 7.73
N TYR A 160 -12.17 5.28 6.91
CA TYR A 160 -11.55 6.61 6.98
C TYR A 160 -12.56 7.75 7.06
#